data_7485860432d415cf7a66e8e28c53ab71
#
_entry.id   7485860432d415cf7a66e8e28c53ab71
#
_cell.length_a   1.000
_cell.length_b   1.000
_cell.length_c   1.000
_cell.angle_alpha   90.00
_cell.angle_beta   90.00
_cell.angle_gamma   90.00
#
_symmetry.space_group_name_H-M   'P 1'
#
loop_
_entity.id
_entity.type
_entity.pdbx_description
1 polymer ?
#
loop_
_entity_poly.entity_id
_entity_poly.type
_entity_poly.pdbx_seq_one_letter_code
_entity_poly.pdbx_strand_id
1 'polypeptide(L)'
;MASVLIVDDEGAIRLLIRSTLERAGYHVHEAADGKAGLTYYRQSPADLVIMDILMPDQDGLESILTLRREFPNAKILAITGGSDMIGILNFLDVARMLGARRTLQKPFEMHQLLDAVQAEIAG
;
A
#
# COMPACT_ATOMS: atom_id res chain seq x y z
N MET A 1 -1.13 -9.40 17.00
CA MET A 1 -1.19 -8.05 16.39
C MET A 1 -1.04 -8.15 14.90
N ALA A 2 -1.86 -7.39 14.17
CA ALA A 2 -1.77 -7.36 12.72
C ALA A 2 -0.50 -6.63 12.27
N SER A 3 0.08 -7.09 11.18
CA SER A 3 1.27 -6.50 10.58
C SER A 3 0.94 -5.81 9.26
N VAL A 4 1.58 -4.67 9.03
CA VAL A 4 1.38 -3.86 7.83
C VAL A 4 2.73 -3.56 7.22
N LEU A 5 2.85 -3.80 5.92
CA LEU A 5 4.03 -3.43 5.14
C LEU A 5 3.70 -2.19 4.33
N ILE A 6 4.49 -1.13 4.48
CA ILE A 6 4.30 0.13 3.74
C ILE A 6 5.37 0.21 2.66
N VAL A 7 4.93 0.34 1.42
CA VAL A 7 5.81 0.50 0.27
C VAL A 7 5.56 1.86 -0.37
N ASP A 8 6.47 2.80 -0.18
CA ASP A 8 6.36 4.18 -0.67
C ASP A 8 7.77 4.76 -0.78
N ASP A 9 8.08 5.42 -1.87
CA ASP A 9 9.40 6.01 -2.07
C ASP A 9 9.63 7.30 -1.28
N GLU A 10 8.55 7.92 -0.77
CA GLU A 10 8.64 9.13 0.04
C GLU A 10 8.82 8.80 1.52
N GLY A 11 10.04 9.00 2.03
CA GLY A 11 10.34 8.67 3.42
C GLY A 11 9.50 9.41 4.45
N ALA A 12 9.15 10.66 4.17
CA ALA A 12 8.31 11.45 5.08
C ALA A 12 6.90 10.87 5.19
N ILE A 13 6.33 10.42 4.08
CA ILE A 13 5.02 9.79 4.06
C ILE A 13 5.05 8.45 4.78
N ARG A 14 6.09 7.63 4.51
CA ARG A 14 6.24 6.35 5.21
C ARG A 14 6.30 6.55 6.71
N LEU A 15 7.07 7.54 7.16
CA LEU A 15 7.22 7.82 8.60
C LEU A 15 5.89 8.22 9.22
N LEU A 16 5.13 9.07 8.54
CA LEU A 16 3.83 9.51 9.03
C LEU A 16 2.83 8.35 9.12
N ILE A 17 2.75 7.54 8.09
CA ILE A 17 1.89 6.36 8.07
C ILE A 17 2.29 5.37 9.16
N ARG A 18 3.58 5.10 9.27
CA ARG A 18 4.11 4.20 10.29
C ARG A 18 3.75 4.67 11.70
N SER A 19 4.01 5.93 11.99
CA SER A 19 3.72 6.51 13.29
C SER A 19 2.25 6.37 13.66
N THR A 20 1.38 6.66 12.70
CA THR A 20 -0.07 6.56 12.88
C THR A 20 -0.51 5.13 13.16
N LEU A 21 -0.01 4.18 12.39
CA LEU A 21 -0.39 2.77 12.53
C LEU A 21 0.18 2.14 13.79
N GLU A 22 1.41 2.49 14.15
CA GLU A 22 2.01 1.97 15.39
C GLU A 22 1.25 2.44 16.62
N ARG A 23 0.78 3.67 16.62
CA ARG A 23 -0.08 4.18 17.71
C ARG A 23 -1.39 3.41 17.81
N ALA A 24 -1.87 2.90 16.69
CA ALA A 24 -3.11 2.13 16.66
C ALA A 24 -2.89 0.65 17.01
N GLY A 25 -1.65 0.24 17.28
CA GLY A 25 -1.33 -1.11 17.72
C GLY A 25 -0.87 -2.06 16.63
N TYR A 26 -0.61 -1.57 15.43
CA TYR A 26 -0.11 -2.42 14.35
C TYR A 26 1.41 -2.55 14.39
N HIS A 27 1.91 -3.70 13.95
CA HIS A 27 3.33 -3.88 13.65
C HIS A 27 3.57 -3.38 12.23
N VAL A 28 4.55 -2.49 12.06
CA VAL A 28 4.77 -1.84 10.78
C VAL A 28 6.19 -2.09 10.27
N HIS A 29 6.28 -2.41 9.00
CA HIS A 29 7.54 -2.53 8.27
C HIS A 29 7.49 -1.62 7.05
N GLU A 30 8.64 -1.18 6.57
CA GLU A 30 8.75 -0.23 5.48
C GLU A 30 9.63 -0.76 4.37
N ALA A 31 9.31 -0.38 3.15
CA ALA A 31 10.15 -0.57 1.98
C ALA A 31 10.08 0.68 1.11
N ALA A 32 11.19 1.06 0.50
CA ALA A 32 11.27 2.28 -0.30
C ALA A 32 10.85 2.07 -1.76
N ASP A 33 10.72 0.83 -2.20
CA ASP A 33 10.29 0.50 -3.55
C ASP A 33 9.60 -0.87 -3.56
N GLY A 34 8.97 -1.18 -4.70
CA GLY A 34 8.20 -2.41 -4.83
C GLY A 34 9.05 -3.66 -4.75
N LYS A 35 10.26 -3.61 -5.29
CA LYS A 35 11.16 -4.76 -5.27
C LYS A 35 11.57 -5.12 -3.85
N ALA A 36 11.95 -4.12 -3.06
CA ALA A 36 12.27 -4.31 -1.66
C ALA A 36 11.04 -4.81 -0.88
N GLY A 37 9.88 -4.27 -1.20
CA GLY A 37 8.62 -4.71 -0.59
C GLY A 37 8.29 -6.15 -0.87
N LEU A 38 8.46 -6.61 -2.10
CA LEU A 38 8.25 -8.01 -2.47
C LEU A 38 9.21 -8.94 -1.73
N THR A 39 10.49 -8.55 -1.69
CA THR A 39 11.50 -9.34 -0.97
C THR A 39 11.13 -9.48 0.50
N TYR A 40 10.71 -8.39 1.11
CA TYR A 40 10.29 -8.40 2.50
C TYR A 40 9.07 -9.29 2.72
N TYR A 41 8.06 -9.15 1.87
CA TYR A 41 6.81 -9.92 1.99
C TYR A 41 7.06 -11.41 1.84
N ARG A 42 7.94 -11.81 0.93
CA ARG A 42 8.29 -13.22 0.73
C ARG A 42 8.88 -13.85 1.98
N GLN A 43 9.68 -13.08 2.72
CA GLN A 43 10.32 -13.54 3.95
C GLN A 43 9.36 -13.50 5.14
N SER A 44 8.51 -12.49 5.20
CA SER A 44 7.62 -12.24 6.32
C SER A 44 6.31 -11.65 5.81
N PRO A 45 5.37 -12.50 5.38
CA PRO A 45 4.09 -12.02 4.85
C PRO A 45 3.34 -11.15 5.85
N ALA A 46 2.92 -9.98 5.40
CA ALA A 46 2.15 -9.04 6.20
C ALA A 46 0.65 -9.29 6.06
N ASP A 47 -0.12 -8.87 7.05
CA ASP A 47 -1.59 -8.95 6.98
C ASP A 47 -2.16 -7.96 5.97
N LEU A 48 -1.46 -6.87 5.71
CA LEU A 48 -1.85 -5.87 4.72
C LEU A 48 -0.59 -5.24 4.12
N VAL A 49 -0.64 -4.99 2.81
CA VAL A 49 0.40 -4.21 2.12
C VAL A 49 -0.22 -2.88 1.68
N ILE A 50 0.38 -1.78 2.08
CA ILE A 50 0.03 -0.45 1.58
C ILE A 50 1.03 -0.14 0.48
N MET A 51 0.55 -0.01 -0.74
CA MET A 51 1.41 0.16 -1.91
C MET A 51 1.15 1.50 -2.60
N ASP A 52 2.16 2.36 -2.64
CA ASP A 52 2.11 3.56 -3.46
C ASP A 52 2.31 3.14 -4.93
N ILE A 53 1.34 3.45 -5.77
CA ILE A 53 1.41 3.04 -7.18
C ILE A 53 2.05 4.07 -8.09
N LEU A 54 2.27 5.29 -7.60
CA LEU A 54 2.95 6.36 -8.36
C LEU A 54 4.38 6.57 -7.88
N MET A 55 5.19 5.53 -8.02
CA MET A 55 6.63 5.63 -7.76
C MET A 55 7.38 5.90 -9.07
N PRO A 56 8.58 6.50 -9.01
CA PRO A 56 9.30 6.95 -10.22
C PRO A 56 9.43 5.92 -11.34
N ASP A 57 9.59 4.66 -11.00
CA ASP A 57 9.78 3.59 -11.98
C ASP A 57 8.50 2.82 -12.30
N GLN A 58 7.34 3.38 -11.97
CA GLN A 58 6.03 2.74 -12.13
C GLN A 58 5.97 1.36 -11.49
N ASP A 59 6.76 1.19 -10.45
CA ASP A 59 7.03 -0.09 -9.81
C ASP A 59 5.83 -0.61 -9.01
N GLY A 60 4.97 0.29 -8.56
CA GLY A 60 3.85 -0.06 -7.69
C GLY A 60 2.83 -0.99 -8.35
N LEU A 61 2.44 -0.71 -9.60
CA LEU A 61 1.48 -1.55 -10.32
C LEU A 61 2.07 -2.92 -10.64
N GLU A 62 3.32 -2.96 -11.09
CA GLU A 62 4.01 -4.22 -11.37
C GLU A 62 4.16 -5.04 -10.11
N SER A 63 4.45 -4.40 -8.99
CA SER A 63 4.60 -5.07 -7.70
C SER A 63 3.28 -5.65 -7.22
N ILE A 64 2.17 -4.95 -7.40
CA ILE A 64 0.85 -5.48 -7.07
C ILE A 64 0.57 -6.74 -7.89
N LEU A 65 0.84 -6.69 -9.19
CA LEU A 65 0.63 -7.83 -10.08
C LEU A 65 1.47 -9.04 -9.66
N THR A 66 2.75 -8.81 -9.39
CA THR A 66 3.66 -9.88 -8.97
C THR A 66 3.24 -10.45 -7.62
N LEU A 67 2.91 -9.59 -6.66
CA LEU A 67 2.47 -10.00 -5.35
C LEU A 67 1.21 -10.86 -5.43
N ARG A 68 0.27 -10.47 -6.28
CA ARG A 68 -0.98 -11.19 -6.46
C ARG A 68 -0.78 -12.56 -7.12
N ARG A 69 0.17 -12.67 -8.04
CA ARG A 69 0.51 -13.96 -8.65
C ARG A 69 1.12 -14.93 -7.66
N GLU A 70 2.05 -14.44 -6.83
CA GLU A 70 2.75 -15.28 -5.86
C GLU A 70 1.89 -15.57 -4.63
N PHE A 71 1.07 -14.59 -4.22
CA PHE A 71 0.26 -14.67 -3.02
C PHE A 71 -1.17 -14.23 -3.32
N PRO A 72 -2.00 -15.13 -3.87
CA PRO A 72 -3.36 -14.77 -4.29
C PRO A 72 -4.24 -14.19 -3.19
N ASN A 73 -3.94 -14.47 -1.94
CA ASN A 73 -4.72 -14.00 -0.80
C ASN A 73 -4.15 -12.74 -0.15
N ALA A 74 -3.09 -12.16 -0.71
CA ALA A 74 -2.50 -10.94 -0.16
C ALA A 74 -3.52 -9.79 -0.20
N LYS A 75 -3.62 -9.07 0.90
CA LYS A 75 -4.48 -7.88 0.99
C LYS A 75 -3.65 -6.66 0.64
N ILE A 76 -4.13 -5.87 -0.30
CA ILE A 76 -3.41 -4.71 -0.82
C ILE A 76 -4.30 -3.48 -0.78
N LEU A 77 -3.80 -2.43 -0.15
CA LEU A 77 -4.38 -1.09 -0.19
C LEU A 77 -3.49 -0.23 -1.08
N ALA A 78 -4.01 0.19 -2.23
CA ALA A 78 -3.26 1.01 -3.16
C ALA A 78 -3.42 2.49 -2.82
N ILE A 79 -2.31 3.23 -2.84
CA ILE A 79 -2.29 4.66 -2.61
C ILE A 79 -1.74 5.34 -3.85
N THR A 80 -2.31 6.47 -4.22
CA THR A 80 -1.77 7.30 -5.29
C THR A 80 -1.77 8.76 -4.88
N GLY A 81 -0.83 9.53 -5.42
CA GLY A 81 -0.77 10.97 -5.27
C GLY A 81 -0.47 11.61 -6.61
N GLY A 82 -0.69 12.91 -6.70
CA GLY A 82 -0.41 13.65 -7.91
C GLY A 82 -1.49 14.65 -8.23
N SER A 83 -1.19 15.55 -9.15
CA SER A 83 -2.09 16.65 -9.51
C SER A 83 -2.94 16.35 -10.73
N ASP A 84 -2.67 15.29 -11.46
CA ASP A 84 -3.40 14.92 -12.68
C ASP A 84 -4.55 13.98 -12.33
N MET A 85 -5.75 14.52 -12.23
CA MET A 85 -6.94 13.75 -11.87
C MET A 85 -7.26 12.63 -12.87
N ILE A 86 -7.00 12.86 -14.14
CA ILE A 86 -7.30 11.87 -15.18
C ILE A 86 -6.35 10.67 -15.04
N GLY A 87 -5.06 10.95 -14.89
CA GLY A 87 -4.07 9.90 -14.67
C GLY A 87 -4.31 9.11 -13.40
N ILE A 88 -4.68 9.81 -12.32
CA ILE A 88 -4.97 9.18 -11.04
C ILE A 88 -6.12 8.18 -11.16
N LEU A 89 -7.23 8.58 -11.81
CA LEU A 89 -8.38 7.70 -11.98
C LEU A 89 -8.01 6.43 -12.72
N ASN A 90 -7.20 6.56 -13.78
CA ASN A 90 -6.74 5.40 -14.54
C ASN A 90 -5.88 4.46 -13.69
N PHE A 91 -4.95 5.02 -12.92
CA PHE A 91 -4.08 4.21 -12.05
C PHE A 91 -4.87 3.47 -10.98
N LEU A 92 -5.86 4.13 -10.38
CA LEU A 92 -6.69 3.49 -9.36
C LEU A 92 -7.51 2.35 -9.94
N ASP A 93 -8.09 2.55 -11.12
CA ASP A 93 -8.84 1.49 -11.81
C ASP A 93 -7.95 0.30 -12.12
N VAL A 94 -6.75 0.56 -12.64
CA VAL A 94 -5.79 -0.52 -12.94
C VAL A 94 -5.39 -1.25 -11.67
N ALA A 95 -5.15 -0.54 -10.59
CA ALA A 95 -4.79 -1.17 -9.32
C ALA A 95 -5.90 -2.12 -8.83
N ARG A 96 -7.15 -1.72 -8.95
CA ARG A 96 -8.29 -2.58 -8.59
C ARG A 96 -8.34 -3.82 -9.47
N MET A 97 -8.13 -3.67 -10.76
CA MET A 97 -8.10 -4.80 -11.70
C MET A 97 -6.97 -5.78 -11.38
N LEU A 98 -5.84 -5.26 -10.89
CA LEU A 98 -4.71 -6.09 -10.52
C LEU A 98 -4.84 -6.73 -9.13
N GLY A 99 -5.86 -6.36 -8.36
CA GLY A 99 -6.16 -7.02 -7.12
C GLY A 99 -6.14 -6.17 -5.85
N ALA A 100 -5.91 -4.87 -5.97
CA ALA A 100 -6.05 -3.99 -4.81
C ALA A 100 -7.54 -3.83 -4.50
N ARG A 101 -7.94 -4.20 -3.28
CA ARG A 101 -9.34 -4.18 -2.88
C ARG A 101 -9.82 -2.79 -2.51
N ARG A 102 -8.90 -1.95 -1.99
CA ARG A 102 -9.19 -0.57 -1.62
C ARG A 102 -8.12 0.34 -2.17
N THR A 103 -8.50 1.58 -2.38
CA THR A 103 -7.59 2.60 -2.89
C THR A 103 -7.77 3.88 -2.08
N LEU A 104 -6.68 4.63 -1.88
CA LEU A 104 -6.70 5.96 -1.28
C LEU A 104 -5.93 6.92 -2.16
N GLN A 105 -6.44 8.14 -2.28
CA GLN A 105 -5.80 9.19 -3.06
C GLN A 105 -5.18 10.22 -2.11
N LYS A 106 -3.91 10.56 -2.34
CA LYS A 106 -3.24 11.65 -1.60
C LYS A 106 -3.78 13.00 -2.10
N PRO A 107 -3.94 14.01 -1.24
CA PRO A 107 -3.77 13.93 0.21
C PRO A 107 -4.98 13.29 0.88
N PHE A 108 -4.74 12.53 1.92
CA PHE A 108 -5.80 11.94 2.73
C PHE A 108 -5.53 12.21 4.21
N GLU A 109 -6.58 12.17 5.01
CA GLU A 109 -6.47 12.31 6.46
C GLU A 109 -6.04 10.98 7.07
N MET A 110 -5.31 11.05 8.19
CA MET A 110 -4.86 9.82 8.85
C MET A 110 -6.03 8.95 9.33
N HIS A 111 -7.16 9.55 9.70
CA HIS A 111 -8.33 8.75 10.08
C HIS A 111 -8.89 7.96 8.88
N GLN A 112 -8.80 8.50 7.67
CA GLN A 112 -9.21 7.77 6.45
C GLN A 112 -8.30 6.56 6.22
N LEU A 113 -7.00 6.74 6.43
CA LEU A 113 -6.05 5.65 6.33
C LEU A 113 -6.35 4.56 7.36
N LEU A 114 -6.55 4.94 8.63
CA LEU A 114 -6.88 3.99 9.70
C LEU A 114 -8.16 3.23 9.40
N ASP A 115 -9.19 3.91 8.94
CA ASP A 115 -10.46 3.26 8.59
C ASP A 115 -10.26 2.23 7.48
N ALA A 116 -9.49 2.58 6.45
CA ALA A 116 -9.22 1.68 5.33
C ALA A 116 -8.41 0.46 5.79
N VAL A 117 -7.39 0.67 6.62
CA VAL A 117 -6.57 -0.41 7.15
C VAL A 117 -7.40 -1.36 8.01
N GLN A 118 -8.21 -0.82 8.90
CA GLN A 118 -9.07 -1.63 9.77
C GLN A 118 -10.07 -2.45 8.95
N ALA A 119 -10.67 -1.83 7.94
CA ALA A 119 -11.64 -2.50 7.10
C ALA A 119 -11.01 -3.65 6.30
N GLU A 120 -9.80 -3.46 5.78
CA GLU A 120 -9.11 -4.50 5.01
C GLU A 120 -8.66 -5.66 5.90
N ILE A 121 -8.13 -5.36 7.06
CA ILE A 121 -7.66 -6.42 7.97
C ILE A 121 -8.82 -7.21 8.54
N ALA A 122 -9.93 -6.55 8.87
CA ALA A 122 -11.12 -7.20 9.41
C ALA A 122 -11.86 -8.01 8.36
N GLY A 123 -11.77 -7.58 7.11
CA GLY A 123 -12.41 -8.28 6.00
C GLY A 123 -11.57 -9.42 5.50
#